data_890462802fa5d4786d6af1593e8a6cc0
#
_entry.id   890462802fa5d4786d6af1593e8a6cc0
#
_cell.length_a   1.000
_cell.length_b   1.000
_cell.length_c   1.000
_cell.angle_alpha   90.00
_cell.angle_beta   90.00
_cell.angle_gamma   90.00
#
_symmetry.space_group_name_H-M   'P 1'
#
loop_
_entity.id
_entity.type
_entity.pdbx_description
1 polymer ?
#
loop_
_entity_poly.entity_id
_entity_poly.type
_entity_poly.pdbx_seq_one_letter_code
_entity_poly.pdbx_strand_id
1 'polypeptide(L)'
;MMKRMEKKREFFGLPIMFWGLWVTLLILWMGRFVTSFLSMYLVSDMHVSAGVAGTIVSMYGFGGIFGCLYGGALSDRFGRPAMIVIGNLGSAVMLVLLAFIGNPWIMAIALLIYGAISSMPTPAVAAYVSDVVPFRKQKRAYSLQTWAANFGFAIGPIIAC
;
A
#
# COMPACT_ATOMS: atom_id res chain seq x y z
N MET A 1 26.62 -21.16 -13.09
CA MET A 1 27.28 -20.33 -12.07
C MET A 1 26.27 -19.99 -10.97
N MET A 2 25.93 -21.01 -10.20
CA MET A 2 24.92 -20.97 -9.13
C MET A 2 25.59 -21.50 -7.87
N LYS A 3 26.06 -20.63 -6.97
CA LYS A 3 26.37 -20.99 -5.58
C LYS A 3 26.85 -19.76 -4.80
N ARG A 4 25.91 -19.03 -4.24
CA ARG A 4 26.03 -18.44 -2.89
C ARG A 4 24.63 -18.21 -2.36
N MET A 5 23.96 -19.28 -2.04
CA MET A 5 22.85 -19.18 -1.09
C MET A 5 23.51 -18.97 0.27
N GLU A 6 23.76 -17.71 0.60
CA GLU A 6 23.96 -17.30 1.98
C GLU A 6 22.87 -17.97 2.80
N LYS A 7 23.26 -18.59 3.89
CA LYS A 7 22.40 -19.18 4.92
C LYS A 7 21.49 -18.06 5.45
N LYS A 8 20.44 -17.71 4.69
CA LYS A 8 19.48 -16.66 5.02
C LYS A 8 18.91 -17.04 6.38
N ARG A 9 19.17 -16.21 7.39
CA ARG A 9 18.61 -16.38 8.73
C ARG A 9 17.10 -16.52 8.58
N GLU A 10 16.59 -17.72 8.83
CA GLU A 10 15.15 -18.00 8.82
C GLU A 10 14.60 -17.68 10.23
N PHE A 11 13.57 -16.89 10.28
CA PHE A 11 12.80 -16.61 11.49
C PHE A 11 11.39 -17.16 11.28
N PHE A 12 10.92 -18.03 12.16
CA PHE A 12 9.66 -18.78 11.98
C PHE A 12 9.55 -19.50 10.60
N GLY A 13 10.66 -19.98 10.07
CA GLY A 13 10.71 -20.75 8.83
C GLY A 13 10.58 -19.90 7.54
N LEU A 14 10.64 -18.57 7.64
CA LEU A 14 10.67 -17.65 6.52
C LEU A 14 11.93 -16.77 6.56
N PRO A 15 12.45 -16.32 5.39
CA PRO A 15 13.61 -15.45 5.35
C PRO A 15 13.38 -14.14 6.11
N ILE A 16 14.40 -13.62 6.79
CA ILE A 16 14.29 -12.37 7.57
C ILE A 16 13.87 -11.18 6.71
N MET A 17 14.22 -11.19 5.42
CA MET A 17 13.80 -10.18 4.44
C MET A 17 12.27 -10.13 4.25
N PHE A 18 11.59 -11.27 4.39
CA PHE A 18 10.13 -11.32 4.36
C PHE A 18 9.51 -10.60 5.55
N TRP A 19 10.11 -10.69 6.73
CA TRP A 19 9.60 -10.03 7.93
C TRP A 19 9.73 -8.51 7.88
N GLY A 20 10.81 -7.99 7.27
CA GLY A 20 10.93 -6.55 6.98
C GLY A 20 9.80 -6.05 6.08
N LEU A 21 9.52 -6.79 4.99
CA LEU A 21 8.38 -6.50 4.11
C LEU A 21 7.04 -6.57 4.86
N TRP A 22 6.86 -7.58 5.71
CA TRP A 22 5.63 -7.80 6.48
C TRP A 22 5.33 -6.64 7.43
N VAL A 23 6.32 -6.17 8.18
CA VAL A 23 6.19 -4.99 9.06
C VAL A 23 5.85 -3.73 8.25
N THR A 24 6.52 -3.53 7.12
CA THR A 24 6.24 -2.40 6.22
C THR A 24 4.81 -2.44 5.71
N LEU A 25 4.32 -3.61 5.30
CA LEU A 25 2.93 -3.78 4.86
C LEU A 25 1.94 -3.50 5.99
N LEU A 26 2.21 -3.97 7.20
CA LEU A 26 1.35 -3.74 8.36
C LEU A 26 1.18 -2.24 8.62
N ILE A 27 2.28 -1.48 8.66
CA ILE A 27 2.25 -0.02 8.85
C ILE A 27 1.45 0.67 7.74
N LEU A 28 1.64 0.25 6.49
CA LEU A 28 0.89 0.80 5.35
C LEU A 28 -0.60 0.55 5.45
N TRP A 29 -1.00 -0.66 5.84
CA TRP A 29 -2.41 -0.98 6.00
C TRP A 29 -3.05 -0.21 7.16
N MET A 30 -2.27 0.12 8.21
CA MET A 30 -2.73 1.04 9.25
C MET A 30 -3.05 2.43 8.70
N GLY A 31 -2.28 2.96 7.74
CA GLY A 31 -2.58 4.24 7.10
C GLY A 31 -3.75 4.20 6.11
N ARG A 32 -4.03 3.05 5.51
CA ARG A 32 -5.09 2.91 4.50
C ARG A 32 -6.52 3.06 5.02
N PHE A 33 -6.75 2.89 6.32
CA PHE A 33 -8.08 3.11 6.90
C PHE A 33 -8.59 4.53 6.65
N VAL A 34 -7.69 5.51 6.53
CA VAL A 34 -8.03 6.93 6.26
C VAL A 34 -8.92 7.06 5.03
N THR A 35 -8.68 6.27 3.96
CA THR A 35 -9.48 6.32 2.73
C THR A 35 -10.94 5.91 2.96
N SER A 36 -11.20 5.02 3.92
CA SER A 36 -12.56 4.58 4.25
C SER A 36 -13.35 5.64 5.02
N PHE A 37 -12.67 6.44 5.84
CA PHE A 37 -13.28 7.53 6.59
C PHE A 37 -13.36 8.84 5.80
N LEU A 38 -12.63 8.94 4.70
CA LEU A 38 -12.56 10.15 3.90
C LEU A 38 -13.92 10.54 3.29
N SER A 39 -14.75 9.58 2.93
CA SER A 39 -16.10 9.85 2.43
C SER A 39 -16.99 10.49 3.52
N MET A 40 -16.85 10.02 4.75
CA MET A 40 -17.57 10.60 5.90
C MET A 40 -17.09 12.03 6.18
N TYR A 41 -15.77 12.26 6.17
CA TYR A 41 -15.18 13.60 6.32
C TYR A 41 -15.66 14.57 5.25
N LEU A 42 -15.71 14.17 3.98
CA LEU A 42 -16.21 14.98 2.88
C LEU A 42 -17.67 15.41 3.09
N VAL A 43 -18.50 14.53 3.63
CA VAL A 43 -19.93 14.81 3.86
C VAL A 43 -20.13 15.64 5.12
N SER A 44 -19.47 15.28 6.25
CA SER A 44 -19.71 15.91 7.56
C SER A 44 -19.04 17.27 7.69
N ASP A 45 -17.77 17.37 7.29
CA ASP A 45 -16.96 18.57 7.53
C ASP A 45 -16.90 19.51 6.33
N MET A 46 -16.83 18.95 5.12
CA MET A 46 -16.80 19.75 3.89
C MET A 46 -18.21 20.01 3.31
N HIS A 47 -19.26 19.46 3.91
CA HIS A 47 -20.65 19.62 3.49
C HIS A 47 -20.93 19.28 2.01
N VAL A 48 -20.16 18.33 1.46
CA VAL A 48 -20.32 17.86 0.09
C VAL A 48 -21.42 16.80 0.05
N SER A 49 -22.22 16.80 -1.02
CA SER A 49 -23.24 15.76 -1.17
C SER A 49 -22.61 14.34 -1.25
N ALA A 50 -23.30 13.33 -0.73
CA ALA A 50 -22.82 11.95 -0.71
C ALA A 50 -22.43 11.41 -2.10
N GLY A 51 -23.16 11.83 -3.16
CA GLY A 51 -22.82 11.46 -4.53
C GLY A 51 -21.48 12.03 -5.01
N VAL A 52 -21.24 13.31 -4.70
CA VAL A 52 -19.95 13.96 -5.04
C VAL A 52 -18.82 13.38 -4.19
N ALA A 53 -19.03 13.12 -2.91
CA ALA A 53 -18.05 12.46 -2.05
C ALA A 53 -17.66 11.09 -2.59
N GLY A 54 -18.64 10.27 -3.02
CA GLY A 54 -18.40 8.98 -3.67
C GLY A 54 -17.56 9.10 -4.95
N THR A 55 -17.86 10.11 -5.79
CA THR A 55 -17.07 10.37 -7.00
C THR A 55 -15.63 10.74 -6.68
N ILE A 56 -15.41 11.60 -5.68
CA ILE A 56 -14.07 12.01 -5.22
C ILE A 56 -13.28 10.80 -4.73
N VAL A 57 -13.88 9.97 -3.88
CA VAL A 57 -13.22 8.76 -3.36
C VAL A 57 -12.94 7.74 -4.46
N SER A 58 -13.79 7.65 -5.49
CA SER A 58 -13.58 6.78 -6.64
C SER A 58 -12.30 7.13 -7.43
N MET A 59 -11.84 8.38 -7.39
CA MET A 59 -10.58 8.80 -8.04
C MET A 59 -9.37 8.03 -7.47
N TYR A 60 -9.40 7.65 -6.18
CA TYR A 60 -8.40 6.76 -5.60
C TYR A 60 -8.35 5.40 -6.31
N GLY A 61 -9.50 4.81 -6.59
CA GLY A 61 -9.59 3.54 -7.33
C GLY A 61 -9.06 3.64 -8.76
N PHE A 62 -9.46 4.71 -9.47
CA PHE A 62 -8.95 4.99 -10.82
C PHE A 62 -7.43 5.17 -10.82
N GLY A 63 -6.89 5.97 -9.90
CA GLY A 63 -5.44 6.11 -9.73
C GLY A 63 -4.77 4.75 -9.50
N GLY A 64 -5.37 3.89 -8.67
CA GLY A 64 -4.88 2.56 -8.36
C GLY A 64 -4.71 1.67 -9.59
N ILE A 65 -5.61 1.73 -10.55
CA ILE A 65 -5.51 0.99 -11.82
C ILE A 65 -4.23 1.39 -12.57
N PHE A 66 -4.01 2.69 -12.75
CA PHE A 66 -2.79 3.20 -13.40
C PHE A 66 -1.54 2.83 -12.61
N GLY A 67 -1.60 2.95 -11.27
CA GLY A 67 -0.49 2.56 -10.39
C GLY A 67 -0.09 1.09 -10.54
N CYS A 68 -1.05 0.17 -10.58
CA CYS A 68 -0.77 -1.24 -10.81
C CYS A 68 -0.19 -1.53 -12.20
N LEU A 69 -0.74 -0.89 -13.25
CA LEU A 69 -0.29 -1.10 -14.63
C LEU A 69 1.17 -0.64 -14.81
N TYR A 70 1.48 0.57 -14.40
CA TYR A 70 2.83 1.12 -14.56
C TYR A 70 3.80 0.60 -13.50
N GLY A 71 3.31 0.27 -12.30
CA GLY A 71 4.11 -0.24 -11.18
C GLY A 71 4.88 -1.51 -11.51
N GLY A 72 4.28 -2.43 -12.28
CA GLY A 72 4.96 -3.61 -12.78
C GLY A 72 6.17 -3.28 -13.64
N ALA A 73 5.98 -2.49 -14.70
CA ALA A 73 7.04 -2.09 -15.61
C ALA A 73 8.16 -1.28 -14.93
N LEU A 74 7.79 -0.37 -14.02
CA LEU A 74 8.76 0.38 -13.24
C LEU A 74 9.54 -0.52 -12.27
N SER A 75 8.88 -1.49 -11.67
CA SER A 75 9.48 -2.47 -10.76
C SER A 75 10.56 -3.31 -11.46
N ASP A 76 10.31 -3.70 -12.71
CA ASP A 76 11.28 -4.45 -13.51
C ASP A 76 12.49 -3.58 -13.89
N ARG A 77 12.30 -2.26 -14.07
CA ARG A 77 13.36 -1.32 -14.45
C ARG A 77 14.19 -0.83 -13.27
N PHE A 78 13.57 -0.46 -12.16
CA PHE A 78 14.24 0.14 -10.99
C PHE A 78 14.55 -0.88 -9.89
N GLY A 79 14.06 -2.10 -10.02
CA GLY A 79 14.19 -3.14 -9.00
C GLY A 79 13.05 -3.16 -7.99
N ARG A 80 12.63 -4.35 -7.59
CA ARG A 80 11.47 -4.59 -6.72
C ARG A 80 11.58 -3.91 -5.36
N PRO A 81 12.72 -4.00 -4.61
CA PRO A 81 12.83 -3.35 -3.32
C PRO A 81 12.75 -1.82 -3.39
N ALA A 82 13.36 -1.22 -4.42
CA ALA A 82 13.32 0.23 -4.61
C ALA A 82 11.89 0.72 -4.84
N MET A 83 11.12 0.03 -5.69
CA MET A 83 9.72 0.37 -5.95
C MET A 83 8.84 0.26 -4.71
N ILE A 84 9.07 -0.75 -3.86
CA ILE A 84 8.35 -0.90 -2.59
C ILE A 84 8.64 0.31 -1.68
N VAL A 85 9.89 0.72 -1.54
CA VAL A 85 10.28 1.85 -0.69
C VAL A 85 9.74 3.17 -1.25
N ILE A 86 9.94 3.44 -2.54
CA ILE A 86 9.49 4.68 -3.19
C ILE A 86 7.97 4.81 -3.13
N GLY A 87 7.23 3.76 -3.45
CA GLY A 87 5.78 3.79 -3.39
C GLY A 87 5.24 3.98 -1.97
N ASN A 88 5.89 3.40 -0.97
CA ASN A 88 5.50 3.53 0.42
C ASN A 88 5.79 4.93 0.99
N LEU A 89 6.97 5.47 0.72
CA LEU A 89 7.33 6.83 1.11
C LEU A 89 6.44 7.85 0.39
N GLY A 90 6.23 7.69 -0.91
CA GLY A 90 5.33 8.53 -1.69
C GLY A 90 3.90 8.52 -1.15
N SER A 91 3.41 7.34 -0.75
CA SER A 91 2.08 7.19 -0.12
C SER A 91 2.00 7.93 1.22
N ALA A 92 3.02 7.84 2.06
CA ALA A 92 3.07 8.54 3.34
C ALA A 92 3.07 10.06 3.14
N VAL A 93 3.87 10.57 2.20
CA VAL A 93 3.89 12.00 1.85
C VAL A 93 2.53 12.45 1.35
N MET A 94 1.90 11.69 0.46
CA MET A 94 0.57 12.04 -0.06
C MET A 94 -0.51 12.04 1.01
N LEU A 95 -0.46 11.14 2.00
CA LEU A 95 -1.39 11.15 3.13
C LEU A 95 -1.24 12.42 3.97
N VAL A 96 0.00 12.87 4.21
CA VAL A 96 0.25 14.13 4.92
C VAL A 96 -0.26 15.32 4.09
N LEU A 97 -0.02 15.34 2.79
CA LEU A 97 -0.51 16.42 1.92
C LEU A 97 -2.04 16.47 1.89
N LEU A 98 -2.72 15.32 1.84
CA LEU A 98 -4.19 15.24 1.87
C LEU A 98 -4.78 15.90 3.12
N ALA A 99 -4.09 15.87 4.26
CA ALA A 99 -4.55 16.48 5.50
C ALA A 99 -4.63 18.04 5.43
N PHE A 100 -3.89 18.66 4.50
CA PHE A 100 -3.89 20.12 4.34
C PHE A 100 -4.81 20.63 3.21
N ILE A 101 -5.47 19.72 2.49
CA ILE A 101 -6.33 20.08 1.37
C ILE A 101 -7.75 20.35 1.87
N GLY A 102 -8.17 21.62 1.82
CA GLY A 102 -9.52 22.06 2.17
C GLY A 102 -10.49 22.16 0.98
N ASN A 103 -10.05 21.91 -0.27
CA ASN A 103 -10.90 22.01 -1.46
C ASN A 103 -11.24 20.62 -1.99
N PRO A 104 -12.55 20.24 -2.11
CA PRO A 104 -12.96 18.91 -2.56
C PRO A 104 -12.42 18.52 -3.95
N TRP A 105 -12.33 19.46 -4.88
CA TRP A 105 -11.85 19.17 -6.24
C TRP A 105 -10.35 18.94 -6.30
N ILE A 106 -9.58 19.69 -5.53
CA ILE A 106 -8.14 19.46 -5.37
C ILE A 106 -7.91 18.11 -4.69
N MET A 107 -8.74 17.76 -3.70
CA MET A 107 -8.71 16.45 -3.03
C MET A 107 -8.98 15.30 -4.00
N ALA A 108 -9.88 15.45 -4.97
CA ALA A 108 -10.12 14.44 -6.01
C ALA A 108 -8.85 14.14 -6.83
N ILE A 109 -8.14 15.18 -7.25
CA ILE A 109 -6.88 15.04 -7.99
C ILE A 109 -5.79 14.42 -7.11
N ALA A 110 -5.68 14.88 -5.86
CA ALA A 110 -4.72 14.33 -4.90
C ALA A 110 -4.99 12.86 -4.60
N LEU A 111 -6.26 12.43 -4.50
CA LEU A 111 -6.64 11.03 -4.33
C LEU A 111 -6.32 10.17 -5.54
N LEU A 112 -6.47 10.69 -6.76
CA LEU A 112 -6.07 10.00 -7.97
C LEU A 112 -4.55 9.74 -7.97
N ILE A 113 -3.76 10.76 -7.64
CA ILE A 113 -2.29 10.64 -7.54
C ILE A 113 -1.91 9.69 -6.40
N TYR A 114 -2.54 9.82 -5.23
CA TYR A 114 -2.32 8.93 -4.09
C TYR A 114 -2.65 7.48 -4.44
N GLY A 115 -3.78 7.23 -5.11
CA GLY A 115 -4.17 5.91 -5.60
C GLY A 115 -3.12 5.29 -6.51
N ALA A 116 -2.60 6.08 -7.46
CA ALA A 116 -1.54 5.63 -8.37
C ALA A 116 -0.27 5.25 -7.59
N ILE A 117 0.24 6.15 -6.74
CA ILE A 117 1.48 5.94 -5.98
C ILE A 117 1.34 4.75 -5.01
N SER A 118 0.23 4.66 -4.27
CA SER A 118 0.01 3.61 -3.26
C SER A 118 -0.19 2.22 -3.85
N SER A 119 -0.60 2.14 -5.11
CA SER A 119 -0.83 0.86 -5.81
C SER A 119 0.39 0.38 -6.60
N MET A 120 1.34 1.26 -6.94
CA MET A 120 2.58 0.91 -7.65
C MET A 120 3.39 -0.22 -6.98
N PRO A 121 3.54 -0.30 -5.66
CA PRO A 121 4.27 -1.39 -5.01
C PRO A 121 3.58 -2.75 -5.10
N THR A 122 2.29 -2.82 -5.38
CA THR A 122 1.52 -4.07 -5.32
C THR A 122 2.11 -5.19 -6.19
N PRO A 123 2.37 -4.99 -7.51
CA PRO A 123 3.01 -6.02 -8.32
C PRO A 123 4.45 -6.30 -7.88
N ALA A 124 5.18 -5.29 -7.42
CA ALA A 124 6.54 -5.45 -6.90
C ALA A 124 6.60 -6.34 -5.65
N VAL A 125 5.64 -6.17 -4.73
CA VAL A 125 5.50 -6.99 -3.52
C VAL A 125 5.23 -8.44 -3.88
N ALA A 126 4.28 -8.71 -4.77
CA ALA A 126 3.95 -10.06 -5.21
C ALA A 126 5.15 -10.76 -5.84
N ALA A 127 5.85 -10.06 -6.73
CA ALA A 127 7.06 -10.56 -7.37
C ALA A 127 8.21 -10.76 -6.37
N TYR A 128 8.41 -9.85 -5.42
CA TYR A 128 9.43 -9.96 -4.39
C TYR A 128 9.22 -11.18 -3.48
N VAL A 129 7.97 -11.45 -3.09
CA VAL A 129 7.65 -12.64 -2.29
C VAL A 129 7.96 -13.93 -3.06
N SER A 130 7.64 -13.97 -4.35
CA SER A 130 7.95 -15.15 -5.17
C SER A 130 9.46 -15.39 -5.36
N ASP A 131 10.28 -14.33 -5.31
CA ASP A 131 11.75 -14.45 -5.42
C ASP A 131 12.42 -14.86 -4.11
N VAL A 132 11.93 -14.33 -2.99
CA VAL A 132 12.58 -14.46 -1.68
C VAL A 132 12.10 -15.71 -0.95
N VAL A 133 10.82 -16.10 -1.14
CA VAL A 133 10.20 -17.20 -0.42
C VAL A 133 10.18 -18.47 -1.29
N PRO A 134 10.71 -19.61 -0.81
CA PRO A 134 10.62 -20.88 -1.52
C PRO A 134 9.16 -21.26 -1.85
N PHE A 135 8.93 -21.83 -3.03
CA PHE A 135 7.59 -22.17 -3.54
C PHE A 135 6.71 -22.88 -2.51
N ARG A 136 7.28 -23.87 -1.79
CA ARG A 136 6.56 -24.64 -0.76
C ARG A 136 6.06 -23.78 0.42
N LYS A 137 6.68 -22.61 0.69
CA LYS A 137 6.35 -21.71 1.79
C LYS A 137 5.55 -20.48 1.34
N GLN A 138 5.35 -20.28 0.03
CA GLN A 138 4.66 -19.10 -0.53
C GLN A 138 3.22 -18.98 -0.02
N LYS A 139 2.48 -20.09 0.04
CA LYS A 139 1.11 -20.10 0.58
C LYS A 139 1.05 -19.49 1.98
N ARG A 140 2.00 -19.87 2.85
CA ARG A 140 2.11 -19.34 4.21
C ARG A 140 2.50 -17.84 4.20
N ALA A 141 3.39 -17.43 3.32
CA ALA A 141 3.79 -16.03 3.18
C ALA A 141 2.61 -15.15 2.78
N TYR A 142 1.83 -15.55 1.78
CA TYR A 142 0.63 -14.81 1.37
C TYR A 142 -0.45 -14.78 2.47
N SER A 143 -0.65 -15.88 3.20
CA SER A 143 -1.55 -15.87 4.36
C SER A 143 -1.11 -14.85 5.41
N LEU A 144 0.18 -14.79 5.74
CA LEU A 144 0.71 -13.80 6.68
C LEU A 144 0.57 -12.35 6.18
N GLN A 145 0.69 -12.11 4.88
CA GLN A 145 0.41 -10.79 4.31
C GLN A 145 -1.06 -10.39 4.47
N THR A 146 -1.98 -11.33 4.25
CA THR A 146 -3.42 -11.10 4.50
C THR A 146 -3.68 -10.79 5.98
N TRP A 147 -2.99 -11.49 6.89
CA TRP A 147 -3.06 -11.18 8.31
C TRP A 147 -2.55 -9.77 8.61
N ALA A 148 -1.40 -9.36 8.07
CA ALA A 148 -0.89 -8.01 8.23
C ALA A 148 -1.88 -6.95 7.74
N ALA A 149 -2.53 -7.19 6.59
CA ALA A 149 -3.54 -6.31 6.04
C ALA A 149 -4.75 -6.15 6.98
N ASN A 150 -5.31 -7.26 7.45
CA ASN A 150 -6.48 -7.24 8.32
C ASN A 150 -6.15 -6.62 9.70
N PHE A 151 -5.00 -6.97 10.29
CA PHE A 151 -4.56 -6.37 11.55
C PHE A 151 -4.29 -4.87 11.39
N GLY A 152 -3.57 -4.44 10.33
CA GLY A 152 -3.31 -3.04 10.08
C GLY A 152 -4.59 -2.24 9.92
N PHE A 153 -5.56 -2.76 9.16
CA PHE A 153 -6.85 -2.12 8.95
C PHE A 153 -7.70 -2.06 10.22
N ALA A 154 -7.64 -3.08 11.09
CA ALA A 154 -8.37 -3.11 12.35
C ALA A 154 -7.75 -2.19 13.42
N ILE A 155 -6.42 -2.08 13.48
CA ILE A 155 -5.71 -1.27 14.48
C ILE A 155 -5.72 0.23 14.08
N GLY A 156 -5.72 0.53 12.78
CA GLY A 156 -5.69 1.91 12.28
C GLY A 156 -6.69 2.85 12.97
N PRO A 157 -7.99 2.54 13.01
CA PRO A 157 -8.99 3.36 13.69
C PRO A 157 -8.76 3.53 15.20
N ILE A 158 -8.21 2.50 15.86
CA ILE A 158 -7.98 2.52 17.33
C ILE A 158 -6.88 3.52 17.70
N ILE A 159 -5.89 3.70 16.83
CA ILE A 159 -4.79 4.65 17.06
C ILE A 159 -5.21 6.08 16.71
N ALA A 160 -6.21 6.24 15.84
CA ALA A 160 -6.71 7.54 15.41
C ALA A 160 -7.77 8.16 16.35
N CYS A 161 -8.30 7.36 17.29
CA CYS A 161 -9.15 7.86 18.39
C CYS A 161 -8.33 8.41 19.54
#